data_68b5c33cda9bda7500d9df75790d715e
#
_entry.id   68b5c33cda9bda7500d9df75790d715e
#
_cell.length_a   1.000
_cell.length_b   1.000
_cell.length_c   1.000
_cell.angle_alpha   90.00
_cell.angle_beta   90.00
_cell.angle_gamma   90.00
#
_symmetry.space_group_name_H-M   'P 1'
#
loop_
_entity.id
_entity.type
_entity.pdbx_description
1 polymer ?
#
loop_
_entity_poly.entity_id
_entity_poly.type
_entity_poly.pdbx_seq_one_letter_code
_entity_poly.pdbx_strand_id
1 'polypeptide(L)'
;MSIYAVNKICYRVVHEPELRQALTDAPEQALRAATPPLSEEELQALLAGDVGRLSTLGANHFLLHQLGRFGLLGLDLPTYAERIRAAYRQGPG
;
A
#
# COMPACT_ATOMS: atom_id res chain seq x y z
N MET A 1 -4.15 -11.62 11.32
CA MET A 1 -4.86 -10.62 10.51
C MET A 1 -3.90 -9.99 9.56
N SER A 2 -4.27 -9.99 8.33
CA SER A 2 -3.35 -9.60 7.28
C SER A 2 -3.13 -8.11 7.17
N ILE A 3 -4.01 -7.25 7.73
CA ILE A 3 -3.75 -5.81 7.64
C ILE A 3 -2.44 -5.42 8.35
N TYR A 4 -2.04 -6.19 9.34
CA TYR A 4 -0.74 -6.00 9.94
C TYR A 4 0.39 -6.16 8.90
N ALA A 5 0.24 -7.12 7.98
CA ALA A 5 1.23 -7.32 6.93
C ALA A 5 1.33 -6.12 6.00
N VAL A 6 0.19 -5.51 5.64
CA VAL A 6 0.18 -4.29 4.84
C VAL A 6 0.92 -3.17 5.57
N ASN A 7 0.59 -2.94 6.82
CA ASN A 7 1.23 -1.90 7.61
C ASN A 7 2.73 -2.14 7.75
N LYS A 8 3.12 -3.41 7.92
CA LYS A 8 4.53 -3.78 8.05
C LYS A 8 5.31 -3.46 6.78
N ILE A 9 4.73 -3.76 5.61
CA ILE A 9 5.38 -3.43 4.34
C ILE A 9 5.56 -1.93 4.20
N CYS A 10 4.54 -1.15 4.50
CA CYS A 10 4.62 0.30 4.40
C CYS A 10 5.67 0.87 5.36
N TYR A 11 5.77 0.31 6.55
CA TYR A 11 6.80 0.69 7.50
C TYR A 11 8.20 0.38 6.96
N ARG A 12 8.37 -0.83 6.40
CA ARG A 12 9.66 -1.25 5.86
C ARG A 12 10.10 -0.41 4.67
N VAL A 13 9.15 0.08 3.87
CA VAL A 13 9.44 0.95 2.73
C VAL A 13 10.24 2.18 3.17
N VAL A 14 9.92 2.73 4.33
CA VAL A 14 10.61 3.93 4.84
C VAL A 14 12.07 3.62 5.18
N HIS A 15 12.36 2.40 5.63
CA HIS A 15 13.65 2.06 6.19
C HIS A 15 14.53 1.19 5.29
N GLU A 16 13.95 0.58 4.24
CA GLU A 16 14.67 -0.41 3.43
C GLU A 16 14.71 -0.01 1.96
N PRO A 17 15.81 0.64 1.53
CA PRO A 17 15.94 1.01 0.11
C PRO A 17 15.83 -0.18 -0.84
N GLU A 18 16.32 -1.36 -0.42
CA GLU A 18 16.25 -2.57 -1.24
C GLU A 18 14.80 -2.97 -1.50
N LEU A 19 13.92 -2.81 -0.49
CA LEU A 19 12.51 -3.10 -0.68
C LEU A 19 11.87 -2.13 -1.67
N ARG A 20 12.21 -0.84 -1.57
CA ARG A 20 11.71 0.15 -2.52
C ARG A 20 12.12 -0.20 -3.94
N GLN A 21 13.36 -0.62 -4.12
CA GLN A 21 13.85 -1.02 -5.44
C GLN A 21 13.13 -2.26 -5.95
N ALA A 22 12.91 -3.25 -5.09
CA ALA A 22 12.19 -4.47 -5.45
C ALA A 22 10.75 -4.17 -5.85
N LEU A 23 10.09 -3.25 -5.14
CA LEU A 23 8.72 -2.87 -5.47
C LEU A 23 8.63 -2.11 -6.78
N THR A 24 9.71 -1.44 -7.18
CA THR A 24 9.79 -0.76 -8.47
C THR A 24 10.03 -1.76 -9.60
N ASP A 25 10.95 -2.70 -9.39
CA ASP A 25 11.42 -3.61 -10.45
C ASP A 25 10.50 -4.81 -10.63
N ALA A 26 10.00 -5.40 -9.54
CA ALA A 26 9.20 -6.61 -9.58
C ALA A 26 8.18 -6.58 -8.42
N PRO A 27 7.16 -5.70 -8.50
CA PRO A 27 6.27 -5.47 -7.36
C PRO A 27 5.52 -6.73 -6.91
N GLU A 28 5.00 -7.51 -7.83
CA GLU A 28 4.24 -8.71 -7.44
C GLU A 28 5.13 -9.71 -6.72
N GLN A 29 6.32 -9.95 -7.25
CA GLN A 29 7.25 -10.90 -6.65
C GLN A 29 7.66 -10.43 -5.26
N ALA A 30 7.95 -9.13 -5.11
CA ALA A 30 8.35 -8.57 -3.82
C ALA A 30 7.22 -8.70 -2.80
N LEU A 31 5.98 -8.44 -3.21
CA LEU A 31 4.85 -8.50 -2.29
C LEU A 31 4.51 -9.95 -1.91
N ARG A 32 4.65 -10.89 -2.84
CA ARG A 32 4.40 -12.30 -2.53
C ARG A 32 5.43 -12.88 -1.57
N ALA A 33 6.63 -12.30 -1.54
CA ALA A 33 7.69 -12.73 -0.63
C ALA A 33 7.58 -12.09 0.76
N ALA A 34 6.60 -11.24 0.99
CA ALA A 34 6.48 -10.50 2.24
C ALA A 34 6.22 -11.42 3.44
N THR A 35 6.78 -11.04 4.57
CA THR A 35 6.60 -11.76 5.83
C THR A 35 6.20 -10.75 6.91
N PRO A 36 5.04 -10.91 7.57
CA PRO A 36 4.04 -11.98 7.36
C PRO A 36 3.35 -11.86 6.00
N PRO A 37 2.76 -12.98 5.51
CA PRO A 37 2.19 -12.98 4.15
C PRO A 37 0.94 -12.13 4.04
N LEU A 38 0.77 -11.55 2.86
CA LEU A 38 -0.43 -10.79 2.52
C LEU A 38 -1.53 -11.74 2.07
N SER A 39 -2.79 -11.34 2.32
CA SER A 39 -3.91 -12.01 1.68
C SER A 39 -3.92 -11.66 0.19
N GLU A 40 -4.62 -12.44 -0.61
CA GLU A 40 -4.70 -12.15 -2.04
C GLU A 40 -5.37 -10.79 -2.29
N GLU A 41 -6.41 -10.46 -1.50
CA GLU A 41 -7.09 -9.18 -1.62
C GLU A 41 -6.13 -8.01 -1.34
N GLU A 42 -5.33 -8.13 -0.30
CA GLU A 42 -4.35 -7.10 0.05
C GLU A 42 -3.27 -6.98 -1.02
N LEU A 43 -2.81 -8.12 -1.52
CA LEU A 43 -1.81 -8.15 -2.58
C LEU A 43 -2.31 -7.40 -3.81
N GLN A 44 -3.53 -7.71 -4.25
CA GLN A 44 -4.08 -7.07 -5.44
C GLN A 44 -4.33 -5.58 -5.22
N ALA A 45 -4.79 -5.20 -4.03
CA ALA A 45 -4.98 -3.78 -3.72
C ALA A 45 -3.66 -3.02 -3.73
N LEU A 46 -2.60 -3.61 -3.20
CA LEU A 46 -1.28 -2.98 -3.22
C LEU A 46 -0.75 -2.85 -4.65
N LEU A 47 -0.90 -3.91 -5.47
CA LEU A 47 -0.44 -3.87 -6.85
C LEU A 47 -1.16 -2.80 -7.66
N ALA A 48 -2.44 -2.59 -7.38
CA ALA A 48 -3.23 -1.57 -8.06
C ALA A 48 -3.03 -0.17 -7.49
N GLY A 49 -2.33 -0.06 -6.36
CA GLY A 49 -2.22 1.21 -5.65
C GLY A 49 -3.57 1.67 -5.10
N ASP A 50 -4.43 0.73 -4.76
CA ASP A 50 -5.80 1.03 -4.30
C ASP A 50 -5.79 1.34 -2.82
N VAL A 51 -5.29 2.52 -2.47
CA VAL A 51 -5.16 2.92 -1.07
C VAL A 51 -6.52 3.13 -0.42
N GLY A 52 -7.54 3.46 -1.18
CA GLY A 52 -8.90 3.54 -0.65
C GLY A 52 -9.36 2.21 -0.10
N ARG A 53 -9.15 1.13 -0.87
CA ARG A 53 -9.50 -0.22 -0.43
C ARG A 53 -8.69 -0.61 0.80
N LEU A 54 -7.38 -0.36 0.78
CA LEU A 54 -6.52 -0.69 1.90
C LEU A 54 -6.94 0.07 3.16
N SER A 55 -7.33 1.33 3.01
CA SER A 55 -7.83 2.12 4.11
C SER A 55 -9.11 1.52 4.70
N THR A 56 -10.03 1.08 3.85
CA THR A 56 -11.28 0.47 4.35
C THR A 56 -11.02 -0.87 5.03
N LEU A 57 -9.93 -1.55 4.67
CA LEU A 57 -9.53 -2.78 5.34
C LEU A 57 -8.83 -2.51 6.68
N GLY A 58 -8.57 -1.26 6.99
CA GLY A 58 -8.01 -0.88 8.28
C GLY A 58 -6.54 -0.48 8.27
N ALA A 59 -5.94 -0.32 7.09
CA ALA A 59 -4.54 0.06 7.01
C ALA A 59 -4.32 1.48 7.58
N ASN A 60 -3.17 1.69 8.19
CA ASN A 60 -2.81 2.96 8.78
C ASN A 60 -2.53 3.99 7.69
N HIS A 61 -3.25 5.11 7.71
CA HIS A 61 -3.13 6.15 6.69
C HIS A 61 -1.73 6.75 6.62
N PHE A 62 -1.11 6.95 7.77
CA PHE A 62 0.24 7.49 7.80
C PHE A 62 1.22 6.57 7.07
N LEU A 63 1.06 5.27 7.24
CA LEU A 63 1.91 4.30 6.58
C LEU A 63 1.59 4.19 5.09
N LEU A 64 0.32 4.19 4.72
CA LEU A 64 -0.07 4.17 3.30
C LEU A 64 0.49 5.38 2.55
N HIS A 65 0.50 6.54 3.22
CA HIS A 65 1.02 7.77 2.64
C HIS A 65 2.47 7.61 2.18
N GLN A 66 3.24 6.75 2.84
CA GLN A 66 4.64 6.54 2.47
C GLN A 66 4.78 5.95 1.07
N LEU A 67 3.81 5.15 0.63
CA LEU A 67 3.86 4.62 -0.74
C LEU A 67 3.83 5.75 -1.77
N GLY A 68 2.97 6.73 -1.55
CA GLY A 68 2.91 7.90 -2.44
C GLY A 68 4.16 8.78 -2.31
N ARG A 69 4.66 8.94 -1.09
CA ARG A 69 5.86 9.74 -0.85
C ARG A 69 7.07 9.20 -1.62
N PHE A 70 7.20 7.89 -1.72
CA PHE A 70 8.32 7.27 -2.43
C PHE A 70 7.99 6.92 -3.88
N GLY A 71 6.79 7.27 -4.34
CA GLY A 71 6.41 7.03 -5.74
C GLY A 71 6.27 5.56 -6.11
N LEU A 72 5.81 4.73 -5.18
CA LEU A 72 5.73 3.29 -5.38
C LEU A 72 4.34 2.85 -5.82
N LEU A 73 4.29 1.72 -6.53
CA LEU A 73 3.03 1.05 -6.91
C LEU A 73 2.11 1.99 -7.71
N GLY A 74 2.71 2.83 -8.54
CA GLY A 74 1.96 3.75 -9.37
C GLY A 74 1.39 4.95 -8.62
N LEU A 75 1.80 5.16 -7.38
CA LEU A 75 1.30 6.25 -6.55
C LEU A 75 2.26 7.42 -6.53
N ASP A 76 1.70 8.61 -6.42
CA ASP A 76 2.39 9.81 -5.99
C ASP A 76 1.49 10.50 -4.97
N LEU A 77 1.94 11.58 -4.35
CA LEU A 77 1.14 12.20 -3.29
C LEU A 77 -0.22 12.71 -3.79
N PRO A 78 -0.30 13.39 -4.95
CA PRO A 78 -1.62 13.79 -5.45
C PRO A 78 -2.56 12.62 -5.73
N THR A 79 -2.04 11.55 -6.35
CA THR A 79 -2.84 10.36 -6.66
C THR A 79 -3.32 9.68 -5.38
N TYR A 80 -2.42 9.55 -4.40
CA TYR A 80 -2.78 9.00 -3.10
C TYR A 80 -3.93 9.79 -2.47
N ALA A 81 -3.78 11.11 -2.42
CA ALA A 81 -4.78 11.96 -1.79
C ALA A 81 -6.13 11.85 -2.49
N GLU A 82 -6.13 11.79 -3.82
CA GLU A 82 -7.36 11.68 -4.57
C GLU A 82 -8.05 10.35 -4.33
N ARG A 83 -7.29 9.27 -4.32
CA ARG A 83 -7.88 7.93 -4.10
C ARG A 83 -8.44 7.79 -2.69
N ILE A 84 -7.78 8.36 -1.69
CA ILE A 84 -8.30 8.36 -0.32
C ILE A 84 -9.61 9.16 -0.26
N ARG A 85 -9.63 10.35 -0.86
CA ARG A 85 -10.84 11.16 -0.85
C ARG A 85 -12.00 10.47 -1.56
N ALA A 86 -11.71 9.81 -2.69
CA ALA A 86 -12.75 9.09 -3.43
C ALA A 86 -13.35 7.97 -2.59
N ALA A 87 -12.53 7.25 -1.85
CA ALA A 87 -13.01 6.17 -0.98
C ALA A 87 -13.96 6.69 0.09
N TYR A 88 -13.60 7.80 0.74
CA TYR A 88 -14.45 8.35 1.78
C TYR A 88 -15.68 9.04 1.22
N ARG A 89 -15.59 9.60 0.02
CA ARG A 89 -16.74 10.22 -0.62
C ARG A 89 -17.81 9.20 -0.96
N GLN A 90 -17.40 7.98 -1.33
CA GLN A 90 -18.32 6.90 -1.65
C GLN A 90 -18.78 6.12 -0.43
N GLY A 91 -18.16 6.35 0.68
CA GLY A 91 -18.45 5.62 1.89
C GLY A 91 -19.82 5.98 2.46
N PRO A 92 -20.31 5.17 3.38
CA PRO A 92 -21.64 5.38 3.98
C PRO A 92 -21.66 6.51 4.97
N GLY A 93 -20.67 7.25 5.02
CA GLY A 93 -20.62 8.32 5.90
C GLY A 93 -20.02 9.23 6.12
#